data_4c5df44bec566b6d4f7d77a549c1318b
#
_entry.id   4c5df44bec566b6d4f7d77a549c1318b
#
_cell.length_a   1.000
_cell.length_b   1.000
_cell.length_c   1.000
_cell.angle_alpha   90.00
_cell.angle_beta   90.00
_cell.angle_gamma   90.00
#
_symmetry.space_group_name_H-M   'P 1'
#
loop_
_entity.id
_entity.type
_entity.pdbx_description
1 polymer ?
#
loop_
_entity_poly.entity_id
_entity_poly.type
_entity_poly.pdbx_seq_one_letter_code
_entity_poly.pdbx_strand_id
1 'polypeptide(L)'
;MHLHFRLPALAALFLSGAFSVWAADTPVKGGTLIYLEQQPHTNLYPPAGGFYPNGGILNQITDKLTWQNPKTLEIEPWIAESWTSNADKTEYTFHLRKGVTFSDGTPVDAAAVAKNFDTYGLGDKAHRLPVSEVINNYQRSEVIDPLTVKFYFNKPSPGFLQGTATIGSGLVSLSTLQRNFEELGDARHIIGSGPFVVQDEKPGRELTLVARKDYQWGPKNIAQQGPANLDGITYIVTPEDSVRIGALLAGQAGFIRQVQAYDEKQATDQGFKVYAAPTRGVNDSLSFRPDNPLVADLRVRQALLHATNAKQVVETLFSANYPQATSVLASSAAGYVNLSDKLTFDQAKARQLLDEAGWKAAADGIRSKDGQRLALTVYESLPQPQNKEVLQLIAQQWRQVGVALTVKAGDAGSRTLDNLDPQKTPLTVSEVGRADPDVVKSMFFPNNRDALLQKGGSSDKVQHFRDDKLNDLLTGISAAVEPQQRLQLTGDAQRYLIENAYVIPIFEEPQVFAGAPWVKGVSFEAVGRPSFYSAWLDKH
;
A
#
# COMPACT_ATOMS: atom_id res chain seq x y z
N MET A 1 -40.79 -61.27 -59.61
CA MET A 1 -40.34 -61.28 -58.19
C MET A 1 -39.61 -59.97 -57.95
N HIS A 2 -40.34 -58.90 -57.48
CA HIS A 2 -39.80 -57.56 -57.26
C HIS A 2 -39.74 -57.33 -55.79
N LEU A 3 -38.53 -57.18 -55.24
CA LEU A 3 -38.28 -56.73 -53.85
C LEU A 3 -38.18 -55.21 -53.83
N HIS A 4 -39.10 -54.59 -53.12
CA HIS A 4 -39.01 -53.14 -52.79
C HIS A 4 -38.28 -52.97 -51.47
N PHE A 5 -37.08 -52.30 -51.49
CA PHE A 5 -36.41 -51.80 -50.32
C PHE A 5 -36.96 -50.39 -49.95
N ARG A 6 -37.50 -50.25 -48.75
CA ARG A 6 -37.87 -48.98 -48.19
C ARG A 6 -36.73 -48.49 -47.28
N LEU A 7 -36.14 -47.33 -47.59
CA LEU A 7 -35.26 -46.61 -46.69
C LEU A 7 -36.08 -45.82 -45.64
N PRO A 8 -35.66 -45.77 -44.34
CA PRO A 8 -36.24 -44.87 -43.39
C PRO A 8 -35.56 -43.50 -43.50
N ALA A 9 -36.36 -42.43 -43.53
CA ALA A 9 -35.91 -41.05 -43.46
C ALA A 9 -35.46 -40.70 -42.00
N LEU A 10 -34.20 -40.39 -41.83
CA LEU A 10 -33.70 -39.80 -40.59
C LEU A 10 -34.08 -38.31 -40.57
N ALA A 11 -34.97 -37.92 -39.63
CA ALA A 11 -35.23 -36.52 -39.30
C ALA A 11 -34.12 -36.01 -38.39
N ALA A 12 -33.26 -35.11 -38.87
CA ALA A 12 -32.27 -34.40 -38.09
C ALA A 12 -32.95 -33.26 -37.33
N LEU A 13 -33.12 -33.40 -36.01
CA LEU A 13 -33.50 -32.31 -35.12
C LEU A 13 -32.28 -31.37 -34.95
N PHE A 14 -32.33 -30.20 -35.56
CA PHE A 14 -31.43 -29.08 -35.23
C PHE A 14 -31.88 -28.49 -33.88
N LEU A 15 -31.20 -28.83 -32.79
CA LEU A 15 -31.25 -28.06 -31.55
C LEU A 15 -30.48 -26.76 -31.81
N SER A 16 -31.19 -25.68 -32.08
CA SER A 16 -30.67 -24.31 -31.99
C SER A 16 -30.45 -23.96 -30.51
N GLY A 17 -29.26 -24.27 -30.00
CA GLY A 17 -28.78 -23.75 -28.72
C GLY A 17 -28.65 -22.24 -28.85
N ALA A 18 -29.56 -21.49 -28.24
CA ALA A 18 -29.39 -20.06 -28.05
C ALA A 18 -28.21 -19.84 -27.07
N PHE A 19 -27.02 -19.59 -27.59
CA PHE A 19 -25.94 -19.00 -26.82
C PHE A 19 -26.39 -17.60 -26.45
N SER A 20 -26.78 -17.40 -25.19
CA SER A 20 -26.92 -16.07 -24.61
C SER A 20 -25.52 -15.46 -24.61
N VAL A 21 -25.20 -14.71 -25.66
CA VAL A 21 -24.06 -13.77 -25.62
C VAL A 21 -24.43 -12.76 -24.56
N TRP A 22 -23.80 -12.85 -23.41
CA TRP A 22 -23.84 -11.78 -22.43
C TRP A 22 -23.26 -10.56 -23.14
N ALA A 23 -24.14 -9.61 -23.49
CA ALA A 23 -23.70 -8.31 -23.98
C ALA A 23 -22.80 -7.72 -22.90
N ALA A 24 -21.55 -7.42 -23.24
CA ALA A 24 -20.68 -6.68 -22.35
C ALA A 24 -21.37 -5.34 -22.05
N ASP A 25 -21.53 -5.02 -20.76
CA ASP A 25 -22.13 -3.77 -20.33
C ASP A 25 -21.44 -2.60 -21.04
N THR A 26 -22.19 -1.82 -21.80
CA THR A 26 -21.63 -0.65 -22.51
C THR A 26 -21.53 0.50 -21.52
N PRO A 27 -20.34 1.11 -21.31
CA PRO A 27 -20.19 2.24 -20.40
C PRO A 27 -21.12 3.40 -20.72
N VAL A 28 -21.86 3.87 -19.74
CA VAL A 28 -22.73 5.06 -19.82
C VAL A 28 -21.92 6.28 -19.39
N LYS A 29 -22.09 7.40 -20.11
CA LYS A 29 -21.45 8.69 -19.76
C LYS A 29 -22.35 9.50 -18.86
N GLY A 30 -21.72 10.21 -17.92
CA GLY A 30 -22.38 11.16 -17.03
C GLY A 30 -22.53 10.67 -15.60
N GLY A 31 -22.99 11.54 -14.75
CA GLY A 31 -23.21 11.31 -13.33
C GLY A 31 -21.97 11.50 -12.46
N THR A 32 -22.23 11.81 -11.19
CA THR A 32 -21.18 12.01 -10.18
C THR A 32 -21.21 10.84 -9.19
N LEU A 33 -20.06 10.21 -8.97
CA LEU A 33 -19.90 9.16 -7.97
C LEU A 33 -19.78 9.78 -6.58
N ILE A 34 -20.66 9.42 -5.66
CA ILE A 34 -20.51 9.73 -4.23
C ILE A 34 -19.69 8.64 -3.58
N TYR A 35 -18.52 9.02 -3.03
CA TYR A 35 -17.58 8.13 -2.36
C TYR A 35 -17.39 8.54 -0.90
N LEU A 36 -17.67 7.63 0.04
CA LEU A 36 -17.47 7.89 1.46
C LEU A 36 -16.11 7.33 1.91
N GLU A 37 -15.29 8.23 2.44
CA GLU A 37 -13.97 7.91 3.00
C GLU A 37 -14.01 7.98 4.53
N GLN A 38 -13.29 7.10 5.21
CA GLN A 38 -13.25 7.05 6.68
C GLN A 38 -12.61 8.30 7.29
N GLN A 39 -11.61 8.85 6.63
CA GLN A 39 -10.82 9.96 7.15
C GLN A 39 -10.40 10.91 6.03
N PRO A 40 -10.15 12.18 6.35
CA PRO A 40 -9.75 13.14 5.34
C PRO A 40 -8.36 12.80 4.77
N HIS A 41 -8.11 13.24 3.55
CA HIS A 41 -6.75 13.33 3.04
C HIS A 41 -5.96 14.38 3.85
N THR A 42 -4.64 14.26 3.84
CA THR A 42 -3.75 15.18 4.57
C THR A 42 -3.10 16.20 3.64
N ASN A 43 -2.44 15.73 2.58
CA ASN A 43 -1.82 16.55 1.56
C ASN A 43 -1.74 15.77 0.25
N LEU A 44 -2.14 16.39 -0.85
CA LEU A 44 -2.12 15.80 -2.19
C LEU A 44 -0.88 16.16 -3.01
N TYR A 45 0.11 16.81 -2.43
CA TYR A 45 1.41 17.00 -3.07
C TYR A 45 2.15 15.65 -3.10
N PRO A 46 2.50 15.09 -4.29
CA PRO A 46 2.97 13.71 -4.39
C PRO A 46 4.10 13.31 -3.44
N PRO A 47 5.17 14.12 -3.23
CA PRO A 47 6.22 13.78 -2.27
C PRO A 47 5.76 13.69 -0.80
N ALA A 48 4.68 14.39 -0.44
CA ALA A 48 4.06 14.34 0.88
C ALA A 48 2.84 13.40 0.93
N GLY A 49 2.41 12.88 -0.21
CA GLY A 49 1.14 12.18 -0.41
C GLY A 49 1.14 10.69 -0.05
N GLY A 50 2.12 10.20 0.71
CA GLY A 50 2.27 8.75 1.00
C GLY A 50 1.17 8.12 1.84
N PHE A 51 0.33 8.92 2.50
CA PHE A 51 -0.80 8.45 3.28
C PHE A 51 -1.87 7.80 2.39
N TYR A 52 -2.46 6.68 2.82
CA TYR A 52 -3.33 5.87 1.97
C TYR A 52 -4.55 6.62 1.41
N PRO A 53 -5.33 7.40 2.19
CA PRO A 53 -6.44 8.20 1.66
C PRO A 53 -6.04 9.20 0.59
N ASN A 54 -4.84 9.78 0.67
CA ASN A 54 -4.31 10.66 -0.38
C ASN A 54 -4.17 9.93 -1.72
N GLY A 55 -3.71 8.67 -1.66
CA GLY A 55 -3.43 7.87 -2.85
C GLY A 55 -4.66 7.56 -3.68
N GLY A 56 -5.82 7.37 -3.05
CA GLY A 56 -7.09 7.18 -3.74
C GLY A 56 -7.50 8.40 -4.59
N ILE A 57 -7.17 9.62 -4.13
CA ILE A 57 -7.42 10.86 -4.84
C ILE A 57 -6.31 11.13 -5.87
N LEU A 58 -5.04 11.01 -5.46
CA LEU A 58 -3.89 11.21 -6.34
C LEU A 58 -3.94 10.32 -7.58
N ASN A 59 -4.47 9.11 -7.44
CA ASN A 59 -4.64 8.19 -8.56
C ASN A 59 -5.63 8.69 -9.62
N GLN A 60 -6.52 9.64 -9.29
CA GLN A 60 -7.47 10.25 -10.22
C GLN A 60 -6.92 11.55 -10.85
N ILE A 61 -6.10 12.31 -10.11
CA ILE A 61 -5.68 13.65 -10.55
C ILE A 61 -4.26 13.71 -11.12
N THR A 62 -3.44 12.65 -10.93
CA THR A 62 -2.07 12.60 -11.46
C THR A 62 -1.83 11.34 -12.28
N ASP A 63 -1.17 11.48 -13.42
CA ASP A 63 -0.59 10.36 -14.15
C ASP A 63 0.84 10.07 -13.67
N LYS A 64 1.39 8.94 -14.09
CA LYS A 64 2.75 8.48 -13.81
C LYS A 64 3.48 8.22 -15.12
N LEU A 65 4.83 8.21 -15.09
CA LEU A 65 5.58 7.90 -16.32
C LEU A 65 5.24 6.50 -16.84
N THR A 66 5.10 5.54 -15.95
CA THR A 66 4.78 4.16 -16.31
C THR A 66 3.55 3.67 -15.52
N TRP A 67 2.97 2.59 -15.98
CA TRP A 67 1.85 1.92 -15.31
C TRP A 67 2.29 0.54 -14.84
N GLN A 68 2.04 0.19 -13.59
CA GLN A 68 2.27 -1.16 -13.10
C GLN A 68 0.99 -1.97 -13.22
N ASN A 69 1.05 -3.05 -14.00
CA ASN A 69 -0.08 -3.94 -14.18
C ASN A 69 -0.48 -4.58 -12.84
N PRO A 70 -1.72 -4.39 -12.36
CA PRO A 70 -2.10 -4.89 -11.04
C PRO A 70 -2.21 -6.42 -10.96
N LYS A 71 -2.18 -7.13 -12.09
CA LYS A 71 -2.26 -8.60 -12.13
C LYS A 71 -0.89 -9.24 -12.27
N THR A 72 -0.07 -8.76 -13.20
CA THR A 72 1.25 -9.33 -13.51
C THR A 72 2.39 -8.66 -12.77
N LEU A 73 2.16 -7.44 -12.24
CA LEU A 73 3.15 -6.52 -11.66
C LEU A 73 4.20 -6.01 -12.65
N GLU A 74 4.06 -6.31 -13.92
CA GLU A 74 4.92 -5.80 -14.98
C GLU A 74 4.75 -4.29 -15.14
N ILE A 75 5.84 -3.62 -15.48
CA ILE A 75 5.84 -2.19 -15.76
C ILE A 75 5.56 -1.99 -17.25
N GLU A 76 4.54 -1.22 -17.53
CA GLU A 76 4.01 -0.98 -18.88
C GLU A 76 4.03 0.51 -19.25
N PRO A 77 4.08 0.85 -20.55
CA PRO A 77 4.05 2.24 -21.01
C PRO A 77 2.78 2.99 -20.60
N TRP A 78 2.97 4.27 -20.24
CA TRP A 78 1.87 5.21 -20.03
C TRP A 78 2.21 6.60 -20.57
N ILE A 79 2.63 7.58 -19.72
CA ILE A 79 3.11 8.89 -20.18
C ILE A 79 4.46 8.74 -20.88
N ALA A 80 5.31 7.83 -20.43
CA ALA A 80 6.42 7.32 -21.21
C ALA A 80 5.94 6.22 -22.16
N GLU A 81 6.12 6.40 -23.47
CA GLU A 81 5.77 5.39 -24.47
C GLU A 81 6.79 4.26 -24.55
N SER A 82 8.03 4.57 -24.20
CA SER A 82 9.13 3.60 -24.13
C SER A 82 10.27 4.12 -23.27
N TRP A 83 11.15 3.22 -22.89
CA TRP A 83 12.38 3.55 -22.16
C TRP A 83 13.49 2.54 -22.46
N THR A 84 14.71 2.98 -22.22
CA THR A 84 15.92 2.13 -22.21
C THR A 84 16.70 2.36 -20.94
N SER A 85 17.55 1.41 -20.59
CA SER A 85 18.50 1.56 -19.49
C SER A 85 19.84 0.95 -19.88
N ASN A 86 20.94 1.46 -19.28
CA ASN A 86 22.23 0.79 -19.38
C ASN A 86 22.24 -0.55 -18.61
N ALA A 87 23.29 -1.35 -18.82
CA ALA A 87 23.41 -2.67 -18.18
C ALA A 87 23.42 -2.58 -16.65
N ASP A 88 24.11 -1.57 -16.09
CA ASP A 88 24.30 -1.38 -14.66
C ASP A 88 23.08 -0.75 -13.95
N LYS A 89 22.01 -0.42 -14.69
CA LYS A 89 20.82 0.26 -14.13
C LYS A 89 21.15 1.58 -13.40
N THR A 90 22.15 2.29 -13.88
CA THR A 90 22.53 3.63 -13.41
C THR A 90 22.07 4.74 -14.33
N GLU A 91 21.54 4.41 -15.51
CA GLU A 91 21.01 5.35 -16.48
C GLU A 91 19.70 4.83 -17.08
N TYR A 92 18.70 5.71 -17.16
CA TYR A 92 17.41 5.43 -17.80
C TYR A 92 17.02 6.57 -18.73
N THR A 93 16.67 6.27 -19.97
CA THR A 93 16.16 7.23 -20.95
C THR A 93 14.71 6.92 -21.25
N PHE A 94 13.83 7.91 -21.07
CA PHE A 94 12.38 7.79 -21.35
C PHE A 94 11.99 8.66 -22.54
N HIS A 95 11.18 8.10 -23.41
CA HIS A 95 10.54 8.80 -24.52
C HIS A 95 9.07 9.06 -24.16
N LEU A 96 8.69 10.34 -24.11
CA LEU A 96 7.39 10.77 -23.63
C LEU A 96 6.34 10.78 -24.75
N ARG A 97 5.10 10.55 -24.38
CA ARG A 97 3.92 10.66 -25.23
C ARG A 97 3.69 12.13 -25.62
N LYS A 98 3.50 12.38 -26.91
CA LYS A 98 3.19 13.72 -27.42
C LYS A 98 1.76 14.14 -27.08
N GLY A 99 1.56 15.41 -26.76
CA GLY A 99 0.24 16.02 -26.60
C GLY A 99 -0.39 15.84 -25.21
N VAL A 100 0.36 15.34 -24.25
CA VAL A 100 -0.07 15.27 -22.84
C VAL A 100 0.05 16.63 -22.20
N THR A 101 -0.97 17.05 -21.43
CA THR A 101 -1.00 18.34 -20.73
C THR A 101 -1.38 18.16 -19.27
N PHE A 102 -0.93 19.07 -18.43
CA PHE A 102 -1.49 19.28 -17.10
C PHE A 102 -2.87 19.94 -17.19
N SER A 103 -3.60 19.96 -16.08
CA SER A 103 -4.95 20.53 -16.05
C SER A 103 -5.00 22.06 -16.23
N ASP A 104 -3.87 22.76 -16.13
CA ASP A 104 -3.71 24.18 -16.47
C ASP A 104 -3.38 24.42 -17.95
N GLY A 105 -3.31 23.36 -18.76
CA GLY A 105 -2.99 23.41 -20.19
C GLY A 105 -1.49 23.43 -20.50
N THR A 106 -0.61 23.49 -19.51
CA THR A 106 0.85 23.42 -19.74
C THR A 106 1.26 21.99 -20.16
N PRO A 107 2.30 21.84 -21.03
CA PRO A 107 2.69 20.54 -21.53
C PRO A 107 3.35 19.67 -20.46
N VAL A 108 3.11 18.36 -20.52
CA VAL A 108 3.91 17.34 -19.84
C VAL A 108 5.08 16.99 -20.76
N ASP A 109 6.10 17.82 -20.74
CA ASP A 109 7.31 17.66 -21.52
C ASP A 109 8.49 17.13 -20.67
N ALA A 110 9.62 16.90 -21.32
CA ALA A 110 10.83 16.41 -20.67
C ALA A 110 11.33 17.36 -19.56
N ALA A 111 11.15 18.67 -19.71
CA ALA A 111 11.57 19.65 -18.70
C ALA A 111 10.69 19.57 -17.44
N ALA A 112 9.36 19.46 -17.63
CA ALA A 112 8.43 19.27 -16.51
C ALA A 112 8.69 17.93 -15.78
N VAL A 113 8.87 16.84 -16.53
CA VAL A 113 9.17 15.52 -15.97
C VAL A 113 10.50 15.53 -15.22
N ALA A 114 11.57 16.10 -15.82
CA ALA A 114 12.87 16.25 -15.17
C ALA A 114 12.74 16.97 -13.82
N LYS A 115 12.01 18.09 -13.79
CA LYS A 115 11.82 18.88 -12.56
C LYS A 115 11.06 18.11 -11.48
N ASN A 116 10.02 17.34 -11.84
CA ASN A 116 9.32 16.49 -10.90
C ASN A 116 10.30 15.47 -10.27
N PHE A 117 11.05 14.73 -11.10
CA PHE A 117 11.95 13.69 -10.60
C PHE A 117 13.19 14.25 -9.87
N ASP A 118 13.71 15.42 -10.25
CA ASP A 118 14.75 16.10 -9.47
C ASP A 118 14.24 16.44 -8.06
N THR A 119 12.99 16.92 -7.96
CA THR A 119 12.35 17.21 -6.67
C THR A 119 12.18 15.94 -5.84
N TYR A 120 11.72 14.86 -6.45
CA TYR A 120 11.46 13.60 -5.74
C TYR A 120 12.76 12.87 -5.37
N GLY A 121 13.73 12.83 -6.25
CA GLY A 121 14.97 12.07 -6.11
C GLY A 121 16.06 12.79 -5.31
N LEU A 122 16.07 14.12 -5.26
CA LEU A 122 17.01 14.92 -4.46
C LEU A 122 16.42 15.40 -3.14
N GLY A 123 15.13 15.18 -2.94
CA GLY A 123 14.35 15.72 -1.84
C GLY A 123 13.90 17.16 -2.08
N ASP A 124 12.72 17.49 -1.62
CA ASP A 124 12.16 18.83 -1.73
C ASP A 124 12.60 19.70 -0.54
N LYS A 125 13.74 20.36 -0.72
CA LYS A 125 14.33 21.19 0.33
C LYS A 125 13.47 22.41 0.69
N ALA A 126 12.73 22.95 -0.28
CA ALA A 126 11.84 24.07 -0.06
C ALA A 126 10.71 23.72 0.92
N HIS A 127 10.21 22.50 0.83
CA HIS A 127 9.14 21.98 1.68
C HIS A 127 9.65 21.09 2.85
N ARG A 128 10.97 20.93 3.00
CA ARG A 128 11.60 20.07 4.02
C ARG A 128 11.19 18.59 3.90
N LEU A 129 10.92 18.14 2.68
CA LEU A 129 10.60 16.73 2.42
C LEU A 129 11.87 15.96 2.05
N PRO A 130 12.04 14.74 2.59
CA PRO A 130 13.19 13.90 2.30
C PRO A 130 13.17 13.38 0.85
N VAL A 131 14.26 12.76 0.45
CA VAL A 131 14.33 11.95 -0.77
C VAL A 131 13.24 10.88 -0.75
N SER A 132 12.57 10.69 -1.86
CA SER A 132 11.57 9.62 -2.01
C SER A 132 12.20 8.25 -1.78
N GLU A 133 11.59 7.45 -0.91
CA GLU A 133 12.08 6.09 -0.60
C GLU A 133 12.02 5.13 -1.82
N VAL A 134 11.28 5.49 -2.86
CA VAL A 134 11.13 4.70 -4.09
C VAL A 134 12.08 5.14 -5.21
N ILE A 135 12.83 6.24 -5.02
CA ILE A 135 13.78 6.78 -6.00
C ILE A 135 15.16 6.87 -5.33
N ASN A 136 15.75 5.71 -5.08
CA ASN A 136 17.04 5.61 -4.40
C ASN A 136 18.20 5.98 -5.33
N ASN A 137 19.27 6.53 -4.74
CA ASN A 137 20.54 6.82 -5.41
C ASN A 137 20.44 7.80 -6.58
N TYR A 138 19.38 8.59 -6.67
CA TYR A 138 19.18 9.57 -7.73
C TYR A 138 20.30 10.61 -7.72
N GLN A 139 20.81 10.95 -8.91
CA GLN A 139 21.87 11.94 -9.08
C GLN A 139 21.36 13.21 -9.76
N ARG A 140 20.78 13.09 -10.95
CA ARG A 140 20.30 14.18 -11.77
C ARG A 140 19.43 13.70 -12.91
N SER A 141 18.72 14.62 -13.54
CA SER A 141 18.10 14.46 -14.85
C SER A 141 18.84 15.23 -15.94
N GLU A 142 18.51 14.92 -17.20
CA GLU A 142 18.97 15.63 -18.39
C GLU A 142 17.85 15.64 -19.43
N VAL A 143 17.51 16.82 -19.91
CA VAL A 143 16.57 17.00 -21.01
C VAL A 143 17.33 16.87 -22.33
N ILE A 144 17.09 15.80 -23.08
CA ILE A 144 17.75 15.56 -24.38
C ILE A 144 17.02 16.33 -25.48
N ASP A 145 15.70 16.29 -25.47
CA ASP A 145 14.80 17.02 -26.35
C ASP A 145 13.44 17.19 -25.65
N PRO A 146 12.46 17.92 -26.23
CA PRO A 146 11.18 18.18 -25.56
C PRO A 146 10.40 16.93 -25.13
N LEU A 147 10.66 15.77 -25.72
CA LEU A 147 9.97 14.50 -25.40
C LEU A 147 10.93 13.39 -24.92
N THR A 148 12.20 13.71 -24.68
CA THR A 148 13.18 12.72 -24.22
C THR A 148 13.90 13.22 -22.98
N VAL A 149 13.78 12.49 -21.88
CA VAL A 149 14.43 12.77 -20.60
C VAL A 149 15.30 11.60 -20.18
N LYS A 150 16.49 11.89 -19.66
CA LYS A 150 17.42 10.90 -19.13
C LYS A 150 17.67 11.13 -17.65
N PHE A 151 17.70 10.04 -16.88
CA PHE A 151 17.95 10.03 -15.45
C PHE A 151 19.24 9.29 -15.13
N TYR A 152 20.02 9.81 -14.18
CA TYR A 152 21.29 9.27 -13.74
C TYR A 152 21.24 8.93 -12.25
N PHE A 153 21.93 7.86 -11.89
CA PHE A 153 21.99 7.33 -10.52
C PHE A 153 23.44 7.09 -10.11
N ASN A 154 23.75 7.35 -8.83
CA ASN A 154 25.08 7.15 -8.26
C ASN A 154 25.42 5.66 -8.05
N LYS A 155 24.42 4.78 -8.02
CA LYS A 155 24.51 3.33 -7.85
C LYS A 155 23.38 2.66 -8.63
N PRO A 156 23.48 1.35 -8.92
CA PRO A 156 22.40 0.60 -9.54
C PRO A 156 21.06 0.85 -8.84
N SER A 157 20.02 1.10 -9.62
CA SER A 157 18.67 1.40 -9.14
C SER A 157 17.61 0.64 -9.94
N PRO A 158 17.61 -0.70 -9.90
CA PRO A 158 16.68 -1.53 -10.69
C PRO A 158 15.21 -1.31 -10.34
N GLY A 159 14.90 -0.86 -9.10
CA GLY A 159 13.56 -0.51 -8.66
C GLY A 159 13.01 0.81 -9.22
N PHE A 160 13.82 1.59 -9.95
CA PHE A 160 13.40 2.90 -10.44
C PHE A 160 12.17 2.83 -11.36
N LEU A 161 12.08 1.82 -12.24
CA LEU A 161 10.91 1.66 -13.11
C LEU A 161 9.61 1.49 -12.30
N GLN A 162 9.63 0.70 -11.23
CA GLN A 162 8.46 0.60 -10.34
C GLN A 162 8.23 1.93 -9.61
N GLY A 163 9.29 2.61 -9.19
CA GLY A 163 9.21 3.96 -8.61
C GLY A 163 8.49 4.96 -9.51
N THR A 164 8.66 4.88 -10.84
CA THR A 164 7.96 5.75 -11.81
C THR A 164 6.48 5.45 -11.97
N ALA A 165 5.97 4.35 -11.41
CA ALA A 165 4.56 3.93 -11.46
C ALA A 165 3.79 4.23 -10.16
N THR A 166 4.44 4.75 -9.11
CA THR A 166 3.80 4.99 -7.81
C THR A 166 3.11 6.34 -7.73
N ILE A 167 2.16 6.48 -6.81
CA ILE A 167 1.49 7.76 -6.55
C ILE A 167 2.45 8.85 -6.08
N GLY A 168 3.51 8.48 -5.35
CA GLY A 168 4.57 9.41 -4.91
C GLY A 168 5.42 9.98 -6.05
N SER A 169 5.28 9.41 -7.26
CA SER A 169 5.90 9.90 -8.50
C SER A 169 4.85 10.47 -9.46
N GLY A 170 3.67 10.83 -8.97
CA GLY A 170 2.63 11.50 -9.75
C GLY A 170 3.16 12.80 -10.37
N LEU A 171 2.82 13.03 -11.63
CA LEU A 171 3.27 14.21 -12.39
C LEU A 171 2.40 15.41 -12.06
N VAL A 172 3.03 16.52 -11.65
CA VAL A 172 2.39 17.80 -11.37
C VAL A 172 3.07 18.91 -12.15
N SER A 173 2.34 19.99 -12.43
CA SER A 173 2.84 21.13 -13.19
C SER A 173 3.96 21.87 -12.44
N LEU A 174 4.76 22.63 -13.19
CA LEU A 174 5.80 23.49 -12.59
C LEU A 174 5.21 24.52 -11.64
N SER A 175 3.99 25.00 -11.90
CA SER A 175 3.29 25.94 -11.02
C SER A 175 3.00 25.31 -9.65
N THR A 176 2.63 24.02 -9.60
CA THR A 176 2.48 23.28 -8.33
C THR A 176 3.81 23.15 -7.59
N LEU A 177 4.89 22.76 -8.27
CA LEU A 177 6.21 22.59 -7.64
C LEU A 177 6.80 23.88 -7.06
N GLN A 178 6.34 25.04 -7.52
CA GLN A 178 6.83 26.36 -7.09
C GLN A 178 6.03 26.97 -5.92
N ARG A 179 4.89 26.37 -5.55
CA ARG A 179 4.08 26.86 -4.43
C ARG A 179 4.75 26.59 -3.09
N ASN A 180 4.44 27.38 -2.09
CA ASN A 180 4.86 27.09 -0.73
C ASN A 180 4.01 25.97 -0.11
N PHE A 181 4.48 25.40 1.02
CA PHE A 181 3.84 24.22 1.63
C PHE A 181 2.43 24.52 2.17
N GLU A 182 2.16 25.74 2.60
CA GLU A 182 0.82 26.17 3.06
C GLU A 182 -0.17 26.19 1.88
N GLU A 183 0.24 26.76 0.74
CA GLU A 183 -0.59 26.74 -0.48
C GLU A 183 -0.86 25.32 -0.98
N LEU A 184 0.11 24.40 -0.86
CA LEU A 184 -0.06 22.99 -1.21
C LEU A 184 -0.99 22.23 -0.26
N GLY A 185 -1.39 22.83 0.86
CA GLY A 185 -2.45 22.34 1.74
C GLY A 185 -3.85 22.45 1.13
N ASP A 186 -4.05 23.31 0.13
CA ASP A 186 -5.28 23.41 -0.65
C ASP A 186 -5.17 22.49 -1.89
N ALA A 187 -6.00 21.47 -1.95
CA ALA A 187 -5.99 20.47 -3.02
C ALA A 187 -6.18 21.08 -4.43
N ARG A 188 -6.82 22.24 -4.54
CA ARG A 188 -7.03 22.95 -5.82
C ARG A 188 -5.72 23.44 -6.46
N HIS A 189 -4.66 23.52 -5.68
CA HIS A 189 -3.32 23.88 -6.16
C HIS A 189 -2.50 22.71 -6.68
N ILE A 190 -3.00 21.48 -6.58
CA ILE A 190 -2.36 20.30 -7.13
C ILE A 190 -2.78 20.12 -8.59
N ILE A 191 -2.02 20.71 -9.48
CA ILE A 191 -2.25 20.70 -10.93
C ILE A 191 -1.59 19.47 -11.53
N GLY A 192 -2.36 18.40 -11.66
CA GLY A 192 -1.90 17.12 -12.21
C GLY A 192 -2.26 16.94 -13.68
N SER A 193 -1.83 15.82 -14.26
CA SER A 193 -2.12 15.42 -15.65
C SER A 193 -3.24 14.39 -15.76
N GLY A 194 -3.84 13.96 -14.65
CA GLY A 194 -4.80 12.87 -14.58
C GLY A 194 -6.17 13.16 -15.22
N PRO A 195 -7.04 12.13 -15.28
CA PRO A 195 -8.36 12.22 -15.91
C PRO A 195 -9.39 13.07 -15.15
N PHE A 196 -9.10 13.45 -13.91
CA PHE A 196 -9.92 14.33 -13.09
C PHE A 196 -9.12 15.50 -12.55
N VAL A 197 -9.82 16.57 -12.17
CA VAL A 197 -9.28 17.80 -11.61
C VAL A 197 -10.02 18.14 -10.33
N VAL A 198 -9.33 18.67 -9.34
CA VAL A 198 -9.97 19.18 -8.12
C VAL A 198 -10.77 20.43 -8.47
N GLN A 199 -12.08 20.38 -8.26
CA GLN A 199 -12.99 21.50 -8.48
C GLN A 199 -13.19 22.32 -7.23
N ASP A 200 -13.45 21.64 -6.09
CA ASP A 200 -13.71 22.28 -4.81
C ASP A 200 -13.23 21.41 -3.65
N GLU A 201 -12.90 22.07 -2.55
CA GLU A 201 -12.49 21.42 -1.31
C GLU A 201 -13.12 22.13 -0.10
N LYS A 202 -13.72 21.33 0.79
CA LYS A 202 -14.09 21.73 2.15
C LYS A 202 -13.17 20.96 3.11
N PRO A 203 -12.06 21.54 3.57
CA PRO A 203 -11.01 20.84 4.29
C PRO A 203 -11.55 19.93 5.40
N GLY A 204 -11.08 18.68 5.41
CA GLY A 204 -11.49 17.67 6.39
C GLY A 204 -12.91 17.13 6.24
N ARG A 205 -13.67 17.55 5.23
CA ARG A 205 -15.10 17.19 5.06
C ARG A 205 -15.44 16.65 3.70
N GLU A 206 -15.03 17.34 2.63
CA GLU A 206 -15.48 17.02 1.27
C GLU A 206 -14.45 17.49 0.24
N LEU A 207 -14.27 16.69 -0.79
CA LEU A 207 -13.48 17.03 -1.98
C LEU A 207 -14.26 16.65 -3.23
N THR A 208 -14.41 17.58 -4.17
CA THR A 208 -15.09 17.33 -5.45
C THR A 208 -14.08 17.35 -6.60
N LEU A 209 -14.08 16.29 -7.38
CA LEU A 209 -13.35 16.16 -8.62
C LEU A 209 -14.31 16.27 -9.81
N VAL A 210 -13.86 16.89 -10.91
CA VAL A 210 -14.55 16.90 -12.21
C VAL A 210 -13.69 16.25 -13.27
N ALA A 211 -14.32 15.57 -14.23
CA ALA A 211 -13.64 14.92 -15.33
C ALA A 211 -13.03 15.94 -16.30
N ARG A 212 -11.80 15.67 -16.74
CA ARG A 212 -11.14 16.41 -17.83
C ARG A 212 -11.70 15.97 -19.18
N LYS A 213 -12.25 16.91 -19.93
CA LYS A 213 -12.85 16.64 -21.24
C LYS A 213 -11.80 16.43 -22.35
N ASP A 214 -10.60 16.97 -22.17
CA ASP A 214 -9.46 16.88 -23.09
C ASP A 214 -8.54 15.68 -22.81
N TYR A 215 -8.80 14.87 -21.80
CA TYR A 215 -7.98 13.72 -21.46
C TYR A 215 -8.07 12.61 -22.53
N GLN A 216 -6.92 12.21 -23.11
CA GLN A 216 -6.84 11.25 -24.21
C GLN A 216 -5.62 10.31 -24.13
N TRP A 217 -5.00 10.18 -22.96
CA TRP A 217 -3.73 9.45 -22.79
C TRP A 217 -3.75 8.43 -21.67
N GLY A 218 -4.87 7.74 -21.50
CA GLY A 218 -4.95 6.58 -20.59
C GLY A 218 -3.90 5.50 -20.88
N PRO A 219 -3.56 4.64 -19.91
CA PRO A 219 -2.66 3.50 -20.15
C PRO A 219 -3.16 2.63 -21.31
N LYS A 220 -2.25 2.19 -22.20
CA LYS A 220 -2.64 1.50 -23.45
C LYS A 220 -3.44 0.21 -23.23
N ASN A 221 -3.23 -0.46 -22.11
CA ASN A 221 -3.90 -1.72 -21.78
C ASN A 221 -5.24 -1.55 -21.04
N ILE A 222 -5.68 -0.31 -20.86
CA ILE A 222 -7.02 0.01 -20.35
C ILE A 222 -7.91 0.32 -21.56
N ALA A 223 -9.10 -0.27 -21.61
CA ALA A 223 -10.03 -0.09 -22.73
C ALA A 223 -10.47 1.38 -22.90
N GLN A 224 -10.60 2.12 -21.80
CA GLN A 224 -10.89 3.56 -21.81
C GLN A 224 -9.65 4.34 -22.25
N GLN A 225 -9.77 5.15 -23.30
CA GLN A 225 -8.66 5.95 -23.83
C GLN A 225 -8.98 7.47 -23.89
N GLY A 226 -10.27 7.82 -23.94
CA GLY A 226 -10.74 9.21 -23.93
C GLY A 226 -11.06 9.73 -22.52
N PRO A 227 -11.83 10.81 -22.39
CA PRO A 227 -12.28 11.32 -21.10
C PRO A 227 -12.97 10.24 -20.25
N ALA A 228 -12.91 10.37 -18.93
CA ALA A 228 -13.62 9.49 -18.01
C ALA A 228 -15.12 9.42 -18.34
N ASN A 229 -15.78 8.32 -17.97
CA ASN A 229 -17.22 8.19 -18.21
C ASN A 229 -18.04 9.00 -17.17
N LEU A 230 -17.53 9.11 -15.93
CA LEU A 230 -18.13 9.94 -14.88
C LEU A 230 -17.96 11.43 -15.20
N ASP A 231 -18.94 12.26 -14.82
CA ASP A 231 -18.76 13.73 -14.81
C ASP A 231 -17.85 14.17 -13.66
N GLY A 232 -17.85 13.43 -12.55
CA GLY A 232 -17.03 13.74 -11.38
C GLY A 232 -17.13 12.71 -10.27
N ILE A 233 -16.41 13.00 -9.18
CA ILE A 233 -16.38 12.20 -7.96
C ILE A 233 -16.47 13.17 -6.77
N THR A 234 -17.37 12.91 -5.84
CA THR A 234 -17.42 13.64 -4.58
C THR A 234 -17.00 12.71 -3.44
N TYR A 235 -15.86 13.01 -2.83
CA TYR A 235 -15.37 12.36 -1.63
C TYR A 235 -15.97 13.04 -0.41
N ILE A 236 -16.61 12.28 0.47
CA ILE A 236 -17.22 12.79 1.70
C ILE A 236 -16.59 12.04 2.87
N VAL A 237 -16.03 12.77 3.83
CA VAL A 237 -15.47 12.20 5.05
C VAL A 237 -16.57 11.76 5.99
N THR A 238 -16.63 10.46 6.27
CA THR A 238 -17.63 9.82 7.11
C THR A 238 -16.93 8.83 8.03
N PRO A 239 -16.47 9.25 9.22
CA PRO A 239 -15.63 8.44 10.10
C PRO A 239 -16.31 7.18 10.62
N GLU A 240 -17.60 7.23 10.93
CA GLU A 240 -18.33 6.13 11.55
C GLU A 240 -18.65 5.03 10.53
N ASP A 241 -18.21 3.81 10.81
CA ASP A 241 -18.38 2.65 9.92
C ASP A 241 -19.86 2.36 9.65
N SER A 242 -20.70 2.39 10.68
CA SER A 242 -22.15 2.14 10.55
C SER A 242 -22.87 3.18 9.67
N VAL A 243 -22.40 4.43 9.67
CA VAL A 243 -22.94 5.48 8.80
C VAL A 243 -22.53 5.25 7.36
N ARG A 244 -21.25 4.85 7.11
CA ARG A 244 -20.78 4.58 5.75
C ARG A 244 -21.53 3.40 5.13
N ILE A 245 -21.60 2.27 5.82
CA ILE A 245 -22.30 1.09 5.28
C ILE A 245 -23.79 1.34 5.14
N GLY A 246 -24.42 2.02 6.11
CA GLY A 246 -25.84 2.38 6.05
C GLY A 246 -26.16 3.28 4.85
N ALA A 247 -25.35 4.30 4.58
CA ALA A 247 -25.52 5.18 3.42
C ALA A 247 -25.35 4.44 2.08
N LEU A 248 -24.41 3.49 2.00
CA LEU A 248 -24.24 2.64 0.82
C LEU A 248 -25.50 1.78 0.58
N LEU A 249 -25.95 1.06 1.60
CA LEU A 249 -27.12 0.16 1.53
C LEU A 249 -28.42 0.93 1.22
N ALA A 250 -28.54 2.18 1.68
CA ALA A 250 -29.66 3.07 1.37
C ALA A 250 -29.55 3.73 -0.03
N GLY A 251 -28.47 3.48 -0.79
CA GLY A 251 -28.27 4.08 -2.11
C GLY A 251 -27.90 5.56 -2.11
N GLN A 252 -27.50 6.12 -0.96
CA GLN A 252 -27.06 7.51 -0.81
C GLN A 252 -25.59 7.68 -1.25
N ALA A 253 -24.80 6.61 -1.19
CA ALA A 253 -23.44 6.56 -1.71
C ALA A 253 -23.30 5.44 -2.76
N GLY A 254 -22.40 5.63 -3.72
CA GLY A 254 -22.10 4.63 -4.72
C GLY A 254 -20.90 3.75 -4.36
N PHE A 255 -19.99 4.27 -3.53
CA PHE A 255 -18.75 3.57 -3.17
C PHE A 255 -18.27 3.98 -1.78
N ILE A 256 -17.75 3.03 -1.01
CA ILE A 256 -17.21 3.30 0.33
C ILE A 256 -15.90 2.55 0.53
N ARG A 257 -15.03 3.09 1.39
CA ARG A 257 -13.80 2.44 1.86
C ARG A 257 -13.94 2.00 3.34
N GLN A 258 -13.06 1.09 3.75
CA GLN A 258 -13.01 0.52 5.11
C GLN A 258 -14.34 -0.15 5.48
N VAL A 259 -14.71 -1.16 4.69
CA VAL A 259 -15.83 -2.05 5.05
C VAL A 259 -15.35 -2.99 6.15
N GLN A 260 -16.06 -2.99 7.26
CA GLN A 260 -15.71 -3.87 8.37
C GLN A 260 -16.05 -5.32 8.05
N ALA A 261 -15.25 -6.27 8.57
CA ALA A 261 -15.41 -7.70 8.29
C ALA A 261 -16.83 -8.22 8.56
N TYR A 262 -17.49 -7.71 9.60
CA TYR A 262 -18.87 -8.08 9.95
C TYR A 262 -19.93 -7.50 9.00
N ASP A 263 -19.61 -6.42 8.26
CA ASP A 263 -20.52 -5.78 7.30
C ASP A 263 -20.40 -6.35 5.88
N GLU A 264 -19.25 -7.02 5.55
CA GLU A 264 -18.99 -7.55 4.22
C GLU A 264 -20.06 -8.53 3.75
N LYS A 265 -20.48 -9.45 4.65
CA LYS A 265 -21.50 -10.43 4.35
C LYS A 265 -22.87 -9.76 4.09
N GLN A 266 -23.25 -8.80 4.90
CA GLN A 266 -24.50 -8.06 4.74
C GLN A 266 -24.53 -7.32 3.39
N ALA A 267 -23.44 -6.65 3.03
CA ALA A 267 -23.33 -5.97 1.75
C ALA A 267 -23.49 -6.95 0.58
N THR A 268 -22.75 -8.08 0.64
CA THR A 268 -22.79 -9.10 -0.42
C THR A 268 -24.19 -9.73 -0.56
N ASP A 269 -24.84 -10.08 0.54
CA ASP A 269 -26.18 -10.67 0.56
C ASP A 269 -27.23 -9.75 -0.07
N GLN A 270 -27.03 -8.43 0.00
CA GLN A 270 -27.91 -7.41 -0.60
C GLN A 270 -27.47 -7.02 -2.04
N GLY A 271 -26.52 -7.74 -2.64
CA GLY A 271 -26.08 -7.55 -4.03
C GLY A 271 -25.06 -6.44 -4.24
N PHE A 272 -24.50 -5.87 -3.17
CA PHE A 272 -23.37 -4.93 -3.26
C PHE A 272 -22.06 -5.71 -3.52
N LYS A 273 -21.14 -5.09 -4.26
CA LYS A 273 -19.87 -5.71 -4.58
C LYS A 273 -18.81 -5.32 -3.56
N VAL A 274 -18.34 -6.30 -2.81
CA VAL A 274 -17.18 -6.13 -1.93
C VAL A 274 -15.89 -6.39 -2.71
N TYR A 275 -14.92 -5.51 -2.56
CA TYR A 275 -13.59 -5.59 -3.16
C TYR A 275 -12.55 -5.68 -2.05
N ALA A 276 -11.71 -6.70 -2.09
CA ALA A 276 -10.53 -6.84 -1.24
C ALA A 276 -9.29 -6.71 -2.12
N ALA A 277 -8.70 -5.53 -2.16
CA ALA A 277 -7.57 -5.23 -3.01
C ALA A 277 -6.25 -5.38 -2.23
N PRO A 278 -5.32 -6.26 -2.63
CA PRO A 278 -4.10 -6.53 -1.88
C PRO A 278 -3.13 -5.32 -1.91
N THR A 279 -2.46 -5.04 -0.80
CA THR A 279 -1.45 -3.98 -0.69
C THR A 279 -0.06 -4.42 -1.16
N ARG A 280 0.19 -5.74 -1.25
CA ARG A 280 1.40 -6.37 -1.83
C ARG A 280 2.73 -5.91 -1.24
N GLY A 281 2.76 -5.65 0.05
CA GLY A 281 3.95 -5.17 0.73
C GLY A 281 4.29 -5.95 1.98
N VAL A 282 4.83 -5.25 2.97
CA VAL A 282 5.05 -5.77 4.32
C VAL A 282 3.71 -5.88 5.03
N ASN A 283 3.45 -7.06 5.58
CA ASN A 283 2.22 -7.40 6.29
C ASN A 283 2.03 -6.57 7.55
N ASP A 284 0.78 -6.47 8.04
CA ASP A 284 0.53 -5.96 9.38
C ASP A 284 1.28 -6.83 10.39
N SER A 285 2.15 -6.19 11.16
CA SER A 285 3.17 -6.86 11.96
C SER A 285 3.51 -6.05 13.20
N LEU A 286 3.99 -6.73 14.23
CA LEU A 286 4.70 -6.11 15.35
C LEU A 286 6.21 -6.14 15.09
N SER A 287 6.87 -4.99 15.06
CA SER A 287 8.33 -4.87 14.94
C SER A 287 8.93 -4.49 16.28
N PHE A 288 9.93 -5.24 16.74
CA PHE A 288 10.65 -4.96 17.97
C PHE A 288 11.77 -3.93 17.77
N ARG A 289 12.12 -3.24 18.86
CA ARG A 289 13.21 -2.27 18.94
C ARG A 289 14.28 -2.77 19.90
N PRO A 290 15.32 -3.48 19.41
CA PRO A 290 16.28 -4.19 20.27
C PRO A 290 17.13 -3.30 21.18
N ASP A 291 17.12 -1.98 20.98
CA ASP A 291 17.70 -1.01 21.95
C ASP A 291 16.97 -1.00 23.31
N ASN A 292 15.73 -1.46 23.36
CA ASN A 292 15.03 -1.61 24.62
C ASN A 292 15.50 -2.89 25.34
N PRO A 293 15.98 -2.82 26.58
CA PRO A 293 16.52 -3.96 27.31
C PRO A 293 15.52 -5.10 27.53
N LEU A 294 14.20 -4.82 27.54
CA LEU A 294 13.15 -5.85 27.69
C LEU A 294 13.05 -6.77 26.47
N VAL A 295 13.43 -6.29 25.29
CA VAL A 295 13.35 -7.02 24.02
C VAL A 295 14.71 -7.17 23.31
N ALA A 296 15.80 -6.81 23.96
CA ALA A 296 17.16 -6.95 23.44
C ALA A 296 17.54 -8.42 23.25
N ASP A 297 17.17 -9.29 24.22
CA ASP A 297 17.46 -10.73 24.17
C ASP A 297 16.60 -11.41 23.09
N LEU A 298 17.27 -12.11 22.17
CA LEU A 298 16.61 -12.87 21.11
C LEU A 298 15.58 -13.88 21.66
N ARG A 299 15.88 -14.52 22.78
CA ARG A 299 14.98 -15.50 23.41
C ARG A 299 13.65 -14.89 23.84
N VAL A 300 13.67 -13.64 24.31
CA VAL A 300 12.45 -12.90 24.65
C VAL A 300 11.62 -12.62 23.39
N ARG A 301 12.24 -12.15 22.32
CA ARG A 301 11.54 -11.89 21.05
C ARG A 301 10.96 -13.19 20.45
N GLN A 302 11.74 -14.27 20.46
CA GLN A 302 11.26 -15.59 20.01
C GLN A 302 10.12 -16.12 20.89
N ALA A 303 10.19 -15.89 22.21
CA ALA A 303 9.09 -16.25 23.10
C ALA A 303 7.80 -15.51 22.75
N LEU A 304 7.88 -14.22 22.46
CA LEU A 304 6.72 -13.42 22.06
C LEU A 304 6.18 -13.82 20.69
N LEU A 305 7.05 -14.21 19.74
CA LEU A 305 6.64 -14.80 18.47
C LEU A 305 5.84 -16.08 18.70
N HIS A 306 6.35 -17.02 19.48
CA HIS A 306 5.64 -18.28 19.82
C HIS A 306 4.40 -18.08 20.71
N ALA A 307 4.34 -16.99 21.48
CA ALA A 307 3.17 -16.63 22.28
C ALA A 307 2.04 -16.00 21.46
N THR A 308 2.30 -15.61 20.20
CA THR A 308 1.33 -14.93 19.34
C THR A 308 0.59 -15.94 18.45
N ASN A 309 -0.72 -16.07 18.66
CA ASN A 309 -1.61 -16.86 17.81
C ASN A 309 -2.25 -15.95 16.74
N ALA A 310 -1.51 -15.68 15.67
CA ALA A 310 -1.99 -14.86 14.56
C ALA A 310 -3.25 -15.45 13.90
N LYS A 311 -3.35 -16.80 13.83
CA LYS A 311 -4.55 -17.48 13.32
C LYS A 311 -5.79 -17.11 14.12
N GLN A 312 -5.71 -17.18 15.45
CA GLN A 312 -6.83 -16.79 16.32
C GLN A 312 -7.21 -15.32 16.13
N VAL A 313 -6.22 -14.43 15.97
CA VAL A 313 -6.49 -13.00 15.71
C VAL A 313 -7.31 -12.84 14.45
N VAL A 314 -6.88 -13.45 13.35
CA VAL A 314 -7.58 -13.36 12.05
C VAL A 314 -8.97 -13.96 12.12
N GLU A 315 -9.11 -15.19 12.66
CA GLU A 315 -10.40 -15.88 12.74
C GLU A 315 -11.42 -15.19 13.67
N THR A 316 -10.93 -14.42 14.66
CA THR A 316 -11.79 -13.71 15.60
C THR A 316 -12.26 -12.35 15.09
N LEU A 317 -11.40 -11.62 14.40
CA LEU A 317 -11.61 -10.20 14.11
C LEU A 317 -11.91 -9.91 12.63
N PHE A 318 -11.52 -10.80 11.72
CA PHE A 318 -11.53 -10.49 10.29
C PHE A 318 -12.35 -11.50 9.48
N SER A 319 -12.58 -11.15 8.23
CA SER A 319 -13.19 -12.03 7.22
C SER A 319 -12.13 -12.85 6.47
N ALA A 320 -12.60 -13.73 5.58
CA ALA A 320 -11.72 -14.48 4.68
C ALA A 320 -10.89 -13.59 3.72
N ASN A 321 -11.20 -12.29 3.63
CA ASN A 321 -10.44 -11.33 2.83
C ASN A 321 -9.10 -10.94 3.48
N TYR A 322 -8.89 -11.27 4.76
CA TYR A 322 -7.68 -10.99 5.53
C TYR A 322 -6.90 -12.29 5.79
N PRO A 323 -6.02 -12.75 4.89
CA PRO A 323 -5.24 -13.95 5.14
C PRO A 323 -4.30 -13.79 6.34
N GLN A 324 -4.13 -14.86 7.11
CA GLN A 324 -3.04 -14.92 8.10
C GLN A 324 -1.70 -14.74 7.39
N ALA A 325 -0.84 -13.88 7.92
CA ALA A 325 0.51 -13.71 7.39
C ALA A 325 1.35 -14.98 7.60
N THR A 326 2.04 -15.40 6.56
CA THR A 326 2.94 -16.55 6.56
C THR A 326 4.40 -16.14 6.30
N SER A 327 4.65 -14.84 6.24
CA SER A 327 5.97 -14.23 6.09
C SER A 327 5.92 -12.74 6.43
N VAL A 328 7.07 -12.06 6.30
CA VAL A 328 7.17 -10.59 6.40
C VAL A 328 6.40 -9.92 5.27
N LEU A 329 6.49 -10.44 4.05
CA LEU A 329 5.75 -9.98 2.89
C LEU A 329 4.42 -10.70 2.72
N ALA A 330 3.44 -10.01 2.14
CA ALA A 330 2.20 -10.60 1.67
C ALA A 330 2.46 -11.69 0.61
N SER A 331 1.65 -12.73 0.59
CA SER A 331 1.80 -13.85 -0.35
C SER A 331 1.71 -13.43 -1.82
N SER A 332 1.06 -12.30 -2.10
CA SER A 332 0.95 -11.70 -3.42
C SER A 332 2.12 -10.77 -3.81
N ALA A 333 3.09 -10.55 -2.91
CA ALA A 333 4.22 -9.67 -3.15
C ALA A 333 5.35 -10.37 -3.93
N ALA A 334 6.05 -9.62 -4.76
CA ALA A 334 7.25 -10.11 -5.44
C ALA A 334 8.36 -10.42 -4.41
N GLY A 335 8.94 -11.61 -4.48
CA GLY A 335 9.97 -12.06 -3.54
C GLY A 335 9.43 -12.66 -2.23
N TYR A 336 8.12 -12.87 -2.12
CA TYR A 336 7.54 -13.62 -1.01
C TYR A 336 8.17 -15.01 -0.86
N VAL A 337 8.39 -15.43 0.38
CA VAL A 337 8.77 -16.79 0.76
C VAL A 337 7.87 -17.25 1.91
N ASN A 338 7.36 -18.47 1.83
CA ASN A 338 6.54 -19.02 2.92
C ASN A 338 7.45 -19.42 4.10
N LEU A 339 7.20 -18.85 5.27
CA LEU A 339 7.89 -19.09 6.53
C LEU A 339 6.93 -19.53 7.65
N SER A 340 5.78 -20.08 7.30
CA SER A 340 4.77 -20.51 8.27
C SER A 340 5.30 -21.55 9.26
N ASP A 341 6.28 -22.35 8.88
CA ASP A 341 6.99 -23.31 9.77
C ASP A 341 7.76 -22.63 10.91
N LYS A 342 8.15 -21.37 10.73
CA LYS A 342 8.83 -20.53 11.73
C LYS A 342 7.87 -19.71 12.60
N LEU A 343 6.63 -19.50 12.14
CA LEU A 343 5.60 -18.67 12.78
C LEU A 343 4.61 -19.54 13.58
N THR A 344 5.14 -20.46 14.36
CA THR A 344 4.31 -21.43 15.10
C THR A 344 3.88 -20.89 16.46
N PHE A 345 2.58 -21.00 16.78
CA PHE A 345 2.07 -20.72 18.11
C PHE A 345 2.37 -21.88 19.06
N ASP A 346 3.18 -21.63 20.10
CA ASP A 346 3.57 -22.58 21.11
C ASP A 346 3.86 -21.89 22.45
N GLN A 347 2.87 -21.83 23.32
CA GLN A 347 3.01 -21.21 24.64
C GLN A 347 3.98 -21.96 25.57
N ALA A 348 4.14 -23.27 25.41
CA ALA A 348 5.10 -24.02 26.23
C ALA A 348 6.53 -23.62 25.85
N LYS A 349 6.81 -23.56 24.57
CA LYS A 349 8.09 -23.05 24.05
C LYS A 349 8.34 -21.60 24.46
N ALA A 350 7.32 -20.74 24.39
CA ALA A 350 7.42 -19.35 24.84
C ALA A 350 7.83 -19.25 26.31
N ARG A 351 7.18 -20.01 27.20
CA ARG A 351 7.54 -20.04 28.63
C ARG A 351 8.97 -20.54 28.85
N GLN A 352 9.36 -21.62 28.17
CA GLN A 352 10.72 -22.16 28.24
C GLN A 352 11.77 -21.09 27.87
N LEU A 353 11.58 -20.39 26.74
CA LEU A 353 12.51 -19.35 26.29
C LEU A 353 12.61 -18.18 27.28
N LEU A 354 11.49 -17.78 27.91
CA LEU A 354 11.49 -16.76 28.95
C LEU A 354 12.23 -17.24 30.21
N ASP A 355 12.06 -18.50 30.61
CA ASP A 355 12.79 -19.10 31.74
C ASP A 355 14.29 -19.14 31.45
N GLU A 356 14.71 -19.56 30.25
CA GLU A 356 16.10 -19.58 29.79
C GLU A 356 16.71 -18.18 29.72
N ALA A 357 15.89 -17.15 29.40
CA ALA A 357 16.31 -15.75 29.42
C ALA A 357 16.38 -15.16 30.84
N GLY A 358 16.01 -15.93 31.88
CA GLY A 358 16.07 -15.54 33.27
C GLY A 358 14.84 -14.81 33.81
N TRP A 359 13.77 -14.73 33.05
CA TRP A 359 12.52 -14.10 33.46
C TRP A 359 11.67 -15.08 34.32
N LYS A 360 11.45 -14.75 35.60
CA LYS A 360 10.74 -15.61 36.57
C LYS A 360 9.31 -15.11 36.78
N ALA A 361 8.37 -16.06 36.92
CA ALA A 361 6.98 -15.73 37.23
C ALA A 361 6.88 -15.06 38.60
N ALA A 362 6.16 -13.93 38.70
CA ALA A 362 5.86 -13.24 39.95
C ALA A 362 4.43 -13.57 40.41
N ALA A 363 4.08 -13.16 41.66
CA ALA A 363 2.80 -13.49 42.29
C ALA A 363 1.56 -12.95 41.51
N ASP A 364 1.70 -11.88 40.75
CA ASP A 364 0.65 -11.30 39.90
C ASP A 364 0.58 -11.94 38.51
N GLY A 365 1.41 -12.95 38.23
CA GLY A 365 1.48 -13.68 36.99
C GLY A 365 2.33 -13.01 35.90
N ILE A 366 2.88 -11.80 36.15
CA ILE A 366 3.80 -11.14 35.21
C ILE A 366 5.24 -11.47 35.60
N ARG A 367 6.04 -11.85 34.62
CA ARG A 367 7.45 -12.21 34.84
C ARG A 367 8.30 -10.99 35.21
N SER A 368 9.32 -11.27 36.03
CA SER A 368 10.32 -10.25 36.41
C SER A 368 11.73 -10.84 36.37
N LYS A 369 12.71 -9.96 36.16
CA LYS A 369 14.14 -10.25 36.18
C LYS A 369 14.85 -9.06 36.78
N ASP A 370 15.72 -9.30 37.76
CA ASP A 370 16.51 -8.25 38.44
C ASP A 370 15.66 -7.07 38.93
N GLY A 371 14.47 -7.35 39.45
CA GLY A 371 13.51 -6.35 39.90
C GLY A 371 12.71 -5.65 38.80
N GLN A 372 13.05 -5.86 37.53
CA GLN A 372 12.34 -5.29 36.39
C GLN A 372 11.20 -6.22 35.94
N ARG A 373 10.01 -5.68 35.69
CA ARG A 373 8.87 -6.42 35.16
C ARG A 373 8.95 -6.52 33.64
N LEU A 374 8.51 -7.65 33.08
CA LEU A 374 8.36 -7.81 31.63
C LEU A 374 7.04 -7.18 31.17
N ALA A 375 7.04 -5.85 31.10
CA ALA A 375 5.89 -5.04 30.74
C ALA A 375 6.25 -4.12 29.56
N LEU A 376 5.59 -4.35 28.45
CA LEU A 376 5.83 -3.67 27.17
C LEU A 376 4.72 -2.67 26.88
N THR A 377 5.01 -1.69 26.04
CA THR A 377 4.06 -0.69 25.58
C THR A 377 4.07 -0.62 24.07
N VAL A 378 2.88 -0.48 23.48
CA VAL A 378 2.68 -0.25 22.04
C VAL A 378 1.59 0.81 21.86
N TYR A 379 1.74 1.64 20.81
CA TYR A 379 0.67 2.52 20.37
C TYR A 379 -0.19 1.82 19.32
N GLU A 380 -1.50 2.01 19.39
CA GLU A 380 -2.38 1.66 18.28
C GLU A 380 -1.97 2.44 17.03
N SER A 381 -2.06 1.80 15.89
CA SER A 381 -1.75 2.40 14.60
C SER A 381 -3.04 2.69 13.84
N LEU A 382 -3.26 3.97 13.57
CA LEU A 382 -4.35 4.40 12.70
C LEU A 382 -3.76 4.71 11.31
N PRO A 383 -4.41 4.34 10.24
CA PRO A 383 -5.82 3.91 10.11
C PRO A 383 -6.04 2.40 9.95
N GLN A 384 -5.16 1.54 10.46
CA GLN A 384 -5.33 0.09 10.31
C GLN A 384 -6.66 -0.37 10.90
N PRO A 385 -7.41 -1.23 10.18
CA PRO A 385 -8.68 -1.73 10.66
C PRO A 385 -8.48 -2.58 11.93
N GLN A 386 -9.31 -2.32 12.93
CA GLN A 386 -9.36 -3.09 14.19
C GLN A 386 -8.00 -3.23 14.90
N ASN A 387 -7.05 -2.33 14.65
CA ASN A 387 -5.70 -2.45 15.21
C ASN A 387 -5.70 -2.50 16.75
N LYS A 388 -6.58 -1.74 17.41
CA LYS A 388 -6.74 -1.78 18.86
C LYS A 388 -7.17 -3.17 19.34
N GLU A 389 -8.15 -3.76 18.71
CA GLU A 389 -8.69 -5.10 19.03
C GLU A 389 -7.63 -6.18 18.79
N VAL A 390 -6.88 -6.08 17.69
CA VAL A 390 -5.73 -6.95 17.37
C VAL A 390 -4.71 -6.91 18.52
N LEU A 391 -4.29 -5.72 18.92
CA LEU A 391 -3.30 -5.54 19.98
C LEU A 391 -3.81 -6.00 21.35
N GLN A 392 -5.10 -5.81 21.65
CA GLN A 392 -5.72 -6.27 22.89
C GLN A 392 -5.78 -7.81 22.94
N LEU A 393 -6.08 -8.48 21.84
CA LEU A 393 -6.08 -9.94 21.77
C LEU A 393 -4.66 -10.49 21.92
N ILE A 394 -3.66 -9.88 21.29
CA ILE A 394 -2.25 -10.23 21.49
C ILE A 394 -1.83 -10.01 22.96
N ALA A 395 -2.25 -8.91 23.58
CA ALA A 395 -1.97 -8.66 25.00
C ALA A 395 -2.53 -9.76 25.92
N GLN A 396 -3.73 -10.27 25.63
CA GLN A 396 -4.30 -11.41 26.36
C GLN A 396 -3.48 -12.69 26.16
N GLN A 397 -3.03 -12.97 24.94
CA GLN A 397 -2.18 -14.12 24.63
C GLN A 397 -0.84 -14.05 25.35
N TRP A 398 -0.16 -12.90 25.34
CA TRP A 398 1.13 -12.70 25.99
C TRP A 398 1.03 -12.76 27.51
N ARG A 399 -0.10 -12.29 28.07
CA ARG A 399 -0.33 -12.42 29.51
C ARG A 399 -0.34 -13.88 29.99
N GLN A 400 -0.78 -14.81 29.17
CA GLN A 400 -0.80 -16.26 29.50
C GLN A 400 0.62 -16.85 29.66
N VAL A 401 1.63 -16.20 29.11
CA VAL A 401 3.04 -16.58 29.28
C VAL A 401 3.79 -15.65 30.24
N GLY A 402 3.08 -14.72 30.88
CA GLY A 402 3.62 -13.82 31.91
C GLY A 402 4.20 -12.51 31.38
N VAL A 403 3.75 -12.04 30.22
CA VAL A 403 4.17 -10.76 29.64
C VAL A 403 2.99 -9.78 29.63
N ALA A 404 3.19 -8.59 30.18
CA ALA A 404 2.20 -7.52 30.08
C ALA A 404 2.43 -6.70 28.81
N LEU A 405 1.35 -6.40 28.08
CA LEU A 405 1.36 -5.46 26.97
C LEU A 405 0.32 -4.38 27.23
N THR A 406 0.77 -3.13 27.29
CA THR A 406 -0.10 -1.95 27.40
C THR A 406 -0.30 -1.35 26.02
N VAL A 407 -1.55 -1.31 25.58
CA VAL A 407 -1.95 -0.65 24.32
C VAL A 407 -2.32 0.80 24.65
N LYS A 408 -1.61 1.74 24.05
CA LYS A 408 -1.85 3.17 24.21
C LYS A 408 -2.61 3.73 23.01
N ALA A 409 -3.70 4.43 23.27
CA ALA A 409 -4.26 5.42 22.37
C ALA A 409 -3.53 6.74 22.61
N GLY A 410 -3.16 7.47 21.57
CA GLY A 410 -2.49 8.76 21.71
C GLY A 410 -2.83 9.69 20.57
N ASP A 411 -2.74 11.01 20.83
CA ASP A 411 -2.74 11.97 19.73
C ASP A 411 -1.50 11.76 18.83
N ALA A 412 -1.61 12.21 17.58
CA ALA A 412 -0.57 11.98 16.57
C ALA A 412 0.80 12.54 16.98
N GLY A 413 0.84 13.66 17.71
CA GLY A 413 2.08 14.31 18.15
C GLY A 413 2.80 13.51 19.23
N SER A 414 2.09 13.15 20.32
CA SER A 414 2.62 12.34 21.42
C SER A 414 3.08 10.97 20.92
N ARG A 415 2.27 10.31 20.08
CA ARG A 415 2.62 9.04 19.45
C ARG A 415 3.90 9.14 18.63
N THR A 416 4.02 10.18 17.80
CA THR A 416 5.20 10.37 16.95
C THR A 416 6.46 10.53 17.80
N LEU A 417 6.42 11.37 18.85
CA LEU A 417 7.55 11.60 19.73
C LEU A 417 7.94 10.34 20.53
N ASP A 418 6.97 9.66 21.13
CA ASP A 418 7.24 8.43 21.90
C ASP A 418 7.74 7.30 21.01
N ASN A 419 7.27 7.21 19.76
CA ASN A 419 7.75 6.22 18.80
C ASN A 419 9.19 6.44 18.33
N LEU A 420 9.79 7.60 18.60
CA LEU A 420 11.22 7.85 18.36
C LEU A 420 12.10 7.42 19.56
N ASP A 421 11.49 6.97 20.65
CA ASP A 421 12.21 6.54 21.86
C ASP A 421 11.97 5.05 22.12
N PRO A 422 12.97 4.17 21.90
CA PRO A 422 12.83 2.74 22.11
C PRO A 422 12.55 2.37 23.56
N GLN A 423 12.91 3.23 24.53
CA GLN A 423 12.64 2.99 25.94
C GLN A 423 11.15 3.17 26.28
N LYS A 424 10.46 4.03 25.56
CA LYS A 424 9.01 4.27 25.72
C LYS A 424 8.16 3.27 24.92
N THR A 425 8.63 2.92 23.72
CA THR A 425 7.93 2.02 22.79
C THR A 425 8.86 0.92 22.30
N PRO A 426 8.99 -0.18 23.06
CA PRO A 426 9.86 -1.31 22.71
C PRO A 426 9.44 -2.06 21.45
N LEU A 427 8.24 -1.80 20.96
CA LEU A 427 7.70 -2.35 19.71
C LEU A 427 6.76 -1.36 19.06
N THR A 428 6.55 -1.53 17.76
CA THR A 428 5.63 -0.73 16.95
C THR A 428 4.86 -1.60 15.99
N VAL A 429 3.66 -1.17 15.62
CA VAL A 429 2.95 -1.76 14.47
C VAL A 429 3.64 -1.28 13.20
N SER A 430 3.86 -2.16 12.25
CA SER A 430 4.53 -1.88 10.99
C SER A 430 3.81 -2.55 9.83
N GLU A 431 3.59 -1.76 8.78
CA GLU A 431 2.96 -2.14 7.53
C GLU A 431 3.38 -1.16 6.43
N VAL A 432 3.55 -1.63 5.22
CA VAL A 432 3.72 -0.77 4.06
C VAL A 432 3.31 -1.48 2.78
N GLY A 433 2.41 -0.86 2.01
CA GLY A 433 1.99 -1.35 0.69
C GLY A 433 2.92 -0.84 -0.41
N ARG A 434 3.57 -1.76 -1.13
CA ARG A 434 4.37 -1.45 -2.33
C ARG A 434 4.65 -2.73 -3.12
N ALA A 435 4.42 -2.68 -4.41
CA ALA A 435 4.57 -3.85 -5.29
C ALA A 435 5.99 -3.92 -5.92
N ASP A 436 7.02 -3.85 -5.08
CA ASP A 436 8.43 -4.00 -5.45
C ASP A 436 9.20 -4.75 -4.36
N PRO A 437 10.18 -5.63 -4.70
CA PRO A 437 10.94 -6.39 -3.71
C PRO A 437 11.64 -5.56 -2.65
N ASP A 438 12.07 -4.32 -2.94
CA ASP A 438 12.75 -3.48 -1.96
C ASP A 438 11.83 -2.80 -0.95
N VAL A 439 10.55 -3.13 -0.94
CA VAL A 439 9.61 -2.73 0.12
C VAL A 439 10.08 -3.17 1.52
N VAL A 440 10.80 -4.29 1.61
CA VAL A 440 11.43 -4.72 2.87
C VAL A 440 12.45 -3.67 3.35
N LYS A 441 13.25 -3.11 2.41
CA LYS A 441 14.15 -2.00 2.73
C LYS A 441 13.39 -0.74 3.15
N SER A 442 12.28 -0.42 2.48
CA SER A 442 11.44 0.73 2.87
C SER A 442 10.99 0.64 4.33
N MET A 443 10.71 -0.56 4.84
CA MET A 443 10.26 -0.74 6.22
C MET A 443 11.42 -0.77 7.23
N PHE A 444 12.52 -1.48 6.93
CA PHE A 444 13.51 -1.84 7.97
C PHE A 444 14.86 -1.13 7.85
N PHE A 445 15.13 -0.41 6.75
CA PHE A 445 16.42 0.27 6.59
C PHE A 445 16.48 1.59 7.37
N PRO A 446 17.62 1.90 8.06
CA PRO A 446 17.75 3.08 8.94
C PRO A 446 17.44 4.43 8.29
N ASN A 447 17.66 4.57 6.98
CA ASN A 447 17.40 5.82 6.26
C ASN A 447 15.99 5.92 5.67
N ASN A 448 15.14 4.92 5.92
CA ASN A 448 13.75 4.87 5.48
C ASN A 448 12.82 4.93 6.71
N ARG A 449 11.83 4.03 6.81
CA ARG A 449 10.88 4.01 7.94
C ARG A 449 11.49 3.55 9.25
N ASP A 450 12.54 2.73 9.18
CA ASP A 450 13.33 2.26 10.31
C ASP A 450 12.49 1.64 11.45
N ALA A 451 11.67 0.66 11.13
CA ALA A 451 10.76 0.04 12.10
C ALA A 451 11.47 -0.52 13.34
N LEU A 452 12.74 -0.94 13.19
CA LEU A 452 13.58 -1.44 14.28
C LEU A 452 14.26 -0.32 15.07
N LEU A 453 14.14 0.92 14.62
CA LEU A 453 14.77 2.11 15.20
C LEU A 453 16.29 1.99 15.33
N GLN A 454 16.96 1.56 14.27
CA GLN A 454 18.42 1.37 14.22
C GLN A 454 19.21 2.69 14.34
N LYS A 455 18.59 3.83 14.05
CA LYS A 455 19.18 5.17 14.25
C LYS A 455 19.04 5.69 15.68
N GLY A 456 18.18 5.06 16.46
CA GLY A 456 17.78 5.57 17.74
C GLY A 456 16.98 6.88 17.66
N GLY A 457 16.57 7.38 18.81
CA GLY A 457 15.97 8.71 18.93
C GLY A 457 16.97 9.81 18.59
N SER A 458 16.49 10.93 18.12
CA SER A 458 17.22 12.03 17.47
C SER A 458 18.27 12.77 18.31
N SER A 459 18.74 12.26 19.45
CA SER A 459 19.53 13.09 20.35
C SER A 459 20.81 12.48 20.79
N ASP A 460 21.64 11.76 20.00
CA ASP A 460 22.87 11.83 20.61
C ASP A 460 23.91 10.73 20.62
N LYS A 461 24.79 10.86 21.33
CA LYS A 461 25.99 10.21 21.82
C LYS A 461 25.83 8.75 22.33
N VAL A 462 24.62 8.16 22.20
CA VAL A 462 24.34 6.77 22.60
C VAL A 462 24.52 5.86 21.40
N GLN A 463 25.24 4.76 21.59
CA GLN A 463 25.34 3.71 20.58
C GLN A 463 24.00 2.97 20.51
N HIS A 464 23.31 3.12 19.37
CA HIS A 464 22.04 2.45 19.11
C HIS A 464 22.24 1.07 18.49
N PHE A 465 21.19 0.26 18.63
CA PHE A 465 21.10 -1.02 17.93
C PHE A 465 21.35 -0.83 16.42
N ARG A 466 22.17 -1.68 15.86
CA ARG A 466 22.44 -1.72 14.43
C ARG A 466 22.71 -3.16 14.01
N ASP A 467 22.10 -3.58 12.92
CA ASP A 467 22.32 -4.88 12.32
C ASP A 467 22.88 -4.72 10.91
N ASP A 468 24.22 -4.81 10.82
CA ASP A 468 24.92 -4.62 9.55
C ASP A 468 24.57 -5.73 8.54
N LYS A 469 24.36 -6.97 8.99
CA LYS A 469 23.96 -8.08 8.10
C LYS A 469 22.59 -7.85 7.47
N LEU A 470 21.61 -7.37 8.27
CA LEU A 470 20.31 -6.98 7.74
C LEU A 470 20.44 -5.83 6.75
N ASN A 471 21.21 -4.81 7.11
CA ASN A 471 21.42 -3.63 6.26
C ASN A 471 22.11 -3.96 4.94
N ASP A 472 23.04 -4.92 4.94
CA ASP A 472 23.69 -5.43 3.72
C ASP A 472 22.69 -6.16 2.82
N LEU A 473 21.82 -7.02 3.38
CA LEU A 473 20.74 -7.68 2.63
C LEU A 473 19.80 -6.64 2.00
N LEU A 474 19.33 -5.67 2.80
CA LEU A 474 18.41 -4.62 2.34
C LEU A 474 19.03 -3.73 1.25
N THR A 475 20.31 -3.39 1.39
CA THR A 475 21.05 -2.63 0.37
C THR A 475 21.26 -3.46 -0.89
N GLY A 476 21.57 -4.75 -0.73
CA GLY A 476 21.71 -5.70 -1.83
C GLY A 476 20.44 -5.82 -2.68
N ILE A 477 19.25 -5.87 -2.07
CA ILE A 477 17.96 -5.90 -2.78
C ILE A 477 17.83 -4.68 -3.70
N SER A 478 18.21 -3.50 -3.21
CA SER A 478 18.09 -2.25 -4.00
C SER A 478 19.14 -2.14 -5.11
N ALA A 479 20.27 -2.83 -5.00
CA ALA A 479 21.38 -2.74 -5.93
C ALA A 479 21.48 -3.92 -6.92
N ALA A 480 20.83 -5.04 -6.62
CA ALA A 480 20.89 -6.24 -7.47
C ALA A 480 20.22 -5.99 -8.82
N VAL A 481 21.02 -5.99 -9.89
CA VAL A 481 20.55 -5.74 -11.26
C VAL A 481 19.79 -6.96 -11.81
N GLU A 482 20.27 -8.16 -11.48
CA GLU A 482 19.65 -9.41 -11.92
C GLU A 482 18.37 -9.69 -11.12
N PRO A 483 17.20 -9.85 -11.80
CA PRO A 483 15.92 -10.03 -11.13
C PRO A 483 15.88 -11.22 -10.16
N GLN A 484 16.48 -12.36 -10.54
CA GLN A 484 16.51 -13.55 -9.69
C GLN A 484 17.33 -13.34 -8.42
N GLN A 485 18.47 -12.67 -8.53
CA GLN A 485 19.29 -12.31 -7.36
C GLN A 485 18.53 -11.36 -6.43
N ARG A 486 17.79 -10.42 -7.00
CA ARG A 486 16.98 -9.47 -6.24
C ARG A 486 15.90 -10.19 -5.43
N LEU A 487 15.17 -11.14 -6.05
CA LEU A 487 14.16 -11.96 -5.38
C LEU A 487 14.78 -12.86 -4.29
N GLN A 488 15.95 -13.45 -4.55
CA GLN A 488 16.66 -14.26 -3.57
C GLN A 488 17.03 -13.45 -2.33
N LEU A 489 17.65 -12.28 -2.50
CA LEU A 489 18.02 -11.38 -1.40
C LEU A 489 16.80 -10.94 -0.60
N THR A 490 15.67 -10.72 -1.28
CA THR A 490 14.39 -10.40 -0.63
C THR A 490 13.90 -11.56 0.25
N GLY A 491 14.02 -12.80 -0.23
CA GLY A 491 13.72 -14.00 0.54
C GLY A 491 14.66 -14.17 1.74
N ASP A 492 15.95 -13.92 1.55
CA ASP A 492 16.96 -14.03 2.62
C ASP A 492 16.75 -12.96 3.71
N ALA A 493 16.36 -11.74 3.34
CA ALA A 493 16.00 -10.70 4.31
C ALA A 493 14.77 -11.08 5.14
N GLN A 494 13.73 -11.67 4.53
CA GLN A 494 12.55 -12.16 5.26
C GLN A 494 12.91 -13.27 6.25
N ARG A 495 13.72 -14.27 5.81
CA ARG A 495 14.21 -15.33 6.71
C ARG A 495 14.98 -14.74 7.88
N TYR A 496 15.90 -13.83 7.61
CA TYR A 496 16.72 -13.19 8.61
C TYR A 496 15.90 -12.41 9.66
N LEU A 497 14.90 -11.64 9.20
CA LEU A 497 13.97 -10.90 10.08
C LEU A 497 13.19 -11.83 11.01
N ILE A 498 12.70 -12.97 10.50
CA ILE A 498 11.94 -13.95 11.29
C ILE A 498 12.86 -14.75 12.22
N GLU A 499 14.03 -15.21 11.76
CA GLU A 499 14.97 -15.99 12.58
C GLU A 499 15.52 -15.18 13.77
N ASN A 500 15.70 -13.88 13.60
CA ASN A 500 16.06 -12.95 14.68
C ASN A 500 14.84 -12.42 15.45
N ALA A 501 13.65 -12.90 15.12
CA ALA A 501 12.39 -12.45 15.71
C ALA A 501 12.31 -10.91 15.84
N TYR A 502 12.78 -10.20 14.81
CA TYR A 502 12.64 -8.75 14.75
C TYR A 502 11.23 -8.31 14.46
N VAL A 503 10.44 -9.19 13.85
CA VAL A 503 9.07 -8.92 13.45
C VAL A 503 8.19 -10.14 13.69
N ILE A 504 6.94 -9.89 14.11
CA ILE A 504 5.88 -10.89 14.23
C ILE A 504 4.80 -10.51 13.21
N PRO A 505 4.74 -11.16 12.04
CA PRO A 505 3.67 -10.95 11.07
C PRO A 505 2.33 -11.48 11.61
N ILE A 506 1.25 -10.72 11.40
CA ILE A 506 -0.09 -11.08 11.92
C ILE A 506 -1.02 -11.44 10.76
N PHE A 507 -1.27 -10.49 9.85
CA PHE A 507 -2.15 -10.72 8.71
C PHE A 507 -1.72 -9.92 7.48
N GLU A 508 -2.18 -10.36 6.31
CA GLU A 508 -2.06 -9.61 5.07
C GLU A 508 -3.21 -8.60 5.01
N GLU A 509 -2.91 -7.30 5.03
CA GLU A 509 -3.93 -6.27 4.97
C GLU A 509 -4.38 -6.01 3.53
N PRO A 510 -5.64 -6.31 3.16
CA PRO A 510 -6.24 -5.79 1.95
C PRO A 510 -6.81 -4.40 2.20
N GLN A 511 -7.03 -3.65 1.13
CA GLN A 511 -7.92 -2.50 1.19
C GLN A 511 -9.33 -2.98 0.83
N VAL A 512 -10.27 -2.87 1.77
CA VAL A 512 -11.63 -3.37 1.57
C VAL A 512 -12.58 -2.22 1.26
N PHE A 513 -13.26 -2.36 0.12
CA PHE A 513 -14.23 -1.40 -0.38
C PHE A 513 -15.57 -2.11 -0.64
N ALA A 514 -16.65 -1.34 -0.68
CA ALA A 514 -17.90 -1.81 -1.23
C ALA A 514 -18.46 -0.81 -2.25
N GLY A 515 -18.98 -1.34 -3.34
CA GLY A 515 -19.61 -0.58 -4.42
C GLY A 515 -21.06 -0.98 -4.62
N ALA A 516 -21.88 0.00 -4.90
CA ALA A 516 -23.29 -0.23 -5.25
C ALA A 516 -23.41 -0.99 -6.59
N PRO A 517 -24.48 -1.77 -6.80
CA PRO A 517 -24.67 -2.57 -8.00
C PRO A 517 -24.61 -1.78 -9.31
N TRP A 518 -25.01 -0.50 -9.27
CA TRP A 518 -24.97 0.41 -10.41
C TRP A 518 -23.60 1.07 -10.66
N VAL A 519 -22.61 0.89 -9.78
CA VAL A 519 -21.23 1.38 -10.00
C VAL A 519 -20.46 0.30 -10.70
N LYS A 520 -20.08 0.55 -11.93
CA LYS A 520 -19.39 -0.39 -12.83
C LYS A 520 -17.98 0.14 -13.18
N GLY A 521 -17.12 -0.74 -13.70
CA GLY A 521 -15.83 -0.37 -14.27
C GLY A 521 -14.78 0.12 -13.26
N VAL A 522 -15.00 -0.06 -11.95
CA VAL A 522 -13.99 0.24 -10.93
C VAL A 522 -12.82 -0.73 -11.07
N SER A 523 -11.61 -0.20 -11.06
CA SER A 523 -10.36 -0.96 -11.06
C SER A 523 -9.45 -0.51 -9.91
N PHE A 524 -8.37 -1.25 -9.70
CA PHE A 524 -7.40 -0.96 -8.65
C PHE A 524 -5.99 -0.96 -9.23
N GLU A 525 -5.13 -0.09 -8.72
CA GLU A 525 -3.70 -0.14 -9.02
C GLU A 525 -3.00 -1.25 -8.22
N ALA A 526 -1.71 -1.46 -8.46
CA ALA A 526 -0.99 -2.63 -7.97
C ALA A 526 -0.94 -2.78 -6.44
N VAL A 527 -1.20 -1.72 -5.66
CA VAL A 527 -1.24 -1.76 -4.19
C VAL A 527 -2.62 -1.43 -3.62
N GLY A 528 -3.66 -1.67 -4.43
CA GLY A 528 -5.04 -1.67 -3.96
C GLY A 528 -5.74 -0.31 -3.87
N ARG A 529 -5.18 0.76 -4.44
CA ARG A 529 -5.89 2.05 -4.51
C ARG A 529 -6.87 2.06 -5.68
N PRO A 530 -8.11 2.57 -5.51
CA PRO A 530 -9.10 2.55 -6.57
C PRO A 530 -8.74 3.49 -7.72
N SER A 531 -9.08 3.10 -8.93
CA SER A 531 -9.12 3.94 -10.12
C SER A 531 -10.54 3.99 -10.66
N PHE A 532 -11.05 5.20 -10.83
CA PHE A 532 -12.39 5.47 -11.36
C PHE A 532 -12.35 5.94 -12.81
N TYR A 533 -11.18 5.91 -13.46
CA TYR A 533 -11.03 6.36 -14.83
C TYR A 533 -11.97 5.65 -15.81
N SER A 534 -12.13 4.34 -15.66
CA SER A 534 -13.05 3.53 -16.47
C SER A 534 -14.42 3.34 -15.80
N ALA A 535 -14.64 3.92 -14.61
CA ALA A 535 -15.90 3.73 -13.89
C ALA A 535 -17.06 4.48 -14.54
N TRP A 536 -18.26 3.96 -14.38
CA TRP A 536 -19.51 4.56 -14.87
C TRP A 536 -20.69 4.15 -14.00
N LEU A 537 -21.80 4.89 -14.09
CA LEU A 537 -23.00 4.66 -13.30
C LEU A 537 -24.11 4.11 -14.18
N ASP A 538 -24.50 2.87 -13.90
CA ASP A 538 -25.65 2.19 -14.53
C ASP A 538 -26.90 2.48 -13.68
N LYS A 539 -27.36 3.73 -13.75
CA LYS A 539 -28.62 4.15 -13.09
C LYS A 539 -29.73 4.16 -14.14
N HIS A 540 -30.63 3.24 -14.01
CA HIS A 540 -31.90 3.21 -14.77
C HIS A 540 -33.06 3.53 -13.87
#